data_a859734325d1bcf5a60d5b252dea25ba
#
_entry.id   a859734325d1bcf5a60d5b252dea25ba
#
_cell.length_a   1.000
_cell.length_b   1.000
_cell.length_c   1.000
_cell.angle_alpha   90.00
_cell.angle_beta   90.00
_cell.angle_gamma   90.00
#
_symmetry.space_group_name_H-M   'P 1'
#
loop_
_entity.id
_entity.type
_entity.pdbx_description
1 polymer ?
#
loop_
_entity_poly.entity_id
_entity_poly.type
_entity_poly.pdbx_seq_one_letter_code
_entity_poly.pdbx_strand_id
1 'polypeptide(L)'
;MSGKAVVKEYMTRDVATVSPDDTVADVARRIVESDGHNGFPVCHGRKVEGFVTARDLLLADDDAPIFTVMTDDLIVAHPEMKVTDAARVILRSGIQKLPVVDDAGNLVGIISNTDVVRSQIERVTPEKVGKLMRTLEQIHDTEVEQRRRRVRLSRLIPTQGRVYADELEGRRYELERGLAEPLVVIDNSGTLLLADGHHRVMAADSLGVEEMDAYVIVVDDRIELGMQRTAEKEGLSSISDINVVDYARHPLVETIERLQ
;
A
#
# COMPACT_ATOMS: atom_id res chain seq x y z
N MET A 1 -15.00 3.54 -18.09
CA MET A 1 -13.78 4.38 -18.09
C MET A 1 -13.02 4.01 -16.84
N SER A 2 -11.87 3.35 -16.97
CA SER A 2 -11.04 2.98 -15.82
C SER A 2 -10.58 4.26 -15.13
N GLY A 3 -11.02 4.51 -13.90
CA GLY A 3 -10.60 5.64 -13.09
C GLY A 3 -9.08 5.58 -12.89
N LYS A 4 -8.34 6.51 -13.49
CA LYS A 4 -6.89 6.59 -13.31
C LYS A 4 -6.63 6.97 -11.86
N ALA A 5 -5.78 6.20 -11.17
CA ALA A 5 -5.35 6.44 -9.79
C ALA A 5 -4.89 7.89 -9.59
N VAL A 6 -5.44 8.58 -8.61
CA VAL A 6 -5.07 9.97 -8.27
C VAL A 6 -4.33 10.04 -6.94
N VAL A 7 -3.50 11.07 -6.78
CA VAL A 7 -2.59 11.26 -5.64
C VAL A 7 -3.32 11.18 -4.29
N LYS A 8 -4.50 11.80 -4.17
CA LYS A 8 -5.27 11.80 -2.90
C LYS A 8 -5.66 10.41 -2.37
N GLU A 9 -5.65 9.40 -3.24
CA GLU A 9 -6.00 8.03 -2.88
C GLU A 9 -4.82 7.27 -2.26
N TYR A 10 -3.58 7.76 -2.47
CA TYR A 10 -2.34 7.09 -2.06
C TYR A 10 -1.47 7.90 -1.11
N MET A 11 -1.65 9.23 -1.09
CA MET A 11 -0.86 10.11 -0.24
C MET A 11 -1.06 9.81 1.25
N THR A 12 -0.02 9.99 2.04
CA THR A 12 -0.11 10.07 3.50
C THR A 12 -0.69 11.43 3.88
N ARG A 13 -1.74 11.46 4.71
CA ARG A 13 -2.45 12.69 5.11
C ARG A 13 -1.95 13.28 6.41
N ASP A 14 -1.55 12.42 7.34
CA ASP A 14 -0.95 12.83 8.62
C ASP A 14 0.54 13.05 8.41
N VAL A 15 0.89 14.29 8.04
CA VAL A 15 2.25 14.68 7.68
C VAL A 15 2.89 15.47 8.80
N ALA A 16 3.97 14.94 9.36
CA ALA A 16 4.81 15.70 10.28
C ALA A 16 5.50 16.84 9.51
N THR A 17 5.42 18.05 10.07
CA THR A 17 6.00 19.28 9.50
C THR A 17 6.92 19.94 10.50
N VAL A 18 7.76 20.85 10.00
CA VAL A 18 8.62 21.74 10.81
C VAL A 18 8.32 23.20 10.48
N SER A 19 8.64 24.10 11.40
CA SER A 19 8.53 25.55 11.18
C SER A 19 9.78 26.09 10.48
N PRO A 20 9.67 27.15 9.67
CA PRO A 20 10.84 27.88 9.16
C PRO A 20 11.78 28.39 10.26
N ASP A 21 11.22 28.69 11.44
CA ASP A 21 11.96 29.24 12.59
C ASP A 21 12.53 28.13 13.51
N ASP A 22 12.25 26.86 13.27
CA ASP A 22 12.87 25.75 14.01
C ASP A 22 14.39 25.76 13.76
N THR A 23 15.18 25.29 14.75
CA THR A 23 16.63 25.20 14.59
C THR A 23 17.05 23.92 13.86
N VAL A 24 18.20 23.96 13.21
CA VAL A 24 18.83 22.78 12.57
C VAL A 24 18.96 21.63 13.57
N ALA A 25 19.41 21.90 14.81
CA ALA A 25 19.55 20.89 15.85
C ALA A 25 18.22 20.23 16.23
N ASP A 26 17.13 21.01 16.34
CA ASP A 26 15.81 20.47 16.68
C ASP A 26 15.27 19.57 15.57
N VAL A 27 15.41 19.98 14.31
CA VAL A 27 14.97 19.21 13.17
C VAL A 27 15.82 17.94 12.97
N ALA A 28 17.16 18.05 13.17
CA ALA A 28 18.05 16.89 13.13
C ALA A 28 17.64 15.85 14.19
N ARG A 29 17.34 16.27 15.42
CA ARG A 29 16.85 15.39 16.49
C ARG A 29 15.55 14.72 16.09
N ARG A 30 14.57 15.46 15.55
CA ARG A 30 13.30 14.91 15.08
C ARG A 30 13.47 13.87 13.97
N ILE A 31 14.45 14.04 13.06
CA ILE A 31 14.77 13.04 12.05
C ILE A 31 15.32 11.75 12.70
N VAL A 32 16.25 11.89 13.66
CA VAL A 32 16.85 10.73 14.35
C VAL A 32 15.84 9.96 15.20
N GLU A 33 14.93 10.67 15.87
CA GLU A 33 13.91 10.07 16.74
C GLU A 33 12.72 9.50 15.95
N SER A 34 12.60 9.81 14.66
CA SER A 34 11.51 9.32 13.83
C SER A 34 11.84 8.00 13.16
N ASP A 35 10.89 7.07 13.13
CA ASP A 35 11.00 5.83 12.37
C ASP A 35 10.82 6.09 10.86
N GLY A 36 11.95 6.30 10.15
CA GLY A 36 11.97 6.36 8.69
C GLY A 36 11.72 7.73 8.04
N HIS A 37 11.68 8.83 8.80
CA HIS A 37 11.68 10.17 8.21
C HIS A 37 13.11 10.64 7.91
N ASN A 38 13.39 10.97 6.65
CA ASN A 38 14.66 11.56 6.21
C ASN A 38 14.55 13.06 5.90
N GLY A 39 13.40 13.67 6.19
CA GLY A 39 13.11 15.08 5.99
C GLY A 39 11.64 15.40 6.18
N PHE A 40 11.35 16.70 6.24
CA PHE A 40 10.03 17.25 6.54
C PHE A 40 9.65 18.39 5.59
N PRO A 41 8.36 18.55 5.23
CA PRO A 41 7.86 19.81 4.71
C PRO A 41 8.02 20.91 5.74
N VAL A 42 8.49 22.07 5.29
CA VAL A 42 8.59 23.28 6.11
C VAL A 42 7.34 24.12 5.88
N CYS A 43 6.60 24.39 6.95
CA CYS A 43 5.30 25.05 6.85
C CYS A 43 5.17 26.22 7.80
N HIS A 44 4.60 27.32 7.30
CA HIS A 44 4.07 28.39 8.13
C HIS A 44 2.56 28.21 8.28
N GLY A 45 2.12 27.75 9.45
CA GLY A 45 0.77 27.28 9.65
C GLY A 45 0.48 26.03 8.79
N ARG A 46 -0.41 26.16 7.80
CA ARG A 46 -0.70 25.07 6.83
C ARG A 46 -0.03 25.26 5.48
N LYS A 47 0.54 26.43 5.22
CA LYS A 47 1.15 26.76 3.94
C LYS A 47 2.55 26.20 3.85
N VAL A 48 2.83 25.47 2.76
CA VAL A 48 4.17 24.91 2.51
C VAL A 48 5.07 26.03 1.98
N GLU A 49 6.22 26.23 2.63
CA GLU A 49 7.24 27.21 2.23
C GLU A 49 8.53 26.57 1.78
N GLY A 50 8.80 25.32 2.20
CA GLY A 50 10.03 24.64 1.86
C GLY A 50 9.97 23.14 2.15
N PHE A 51 11.08 22.47 1.87
CA PHE A 51 11.35 21.10 2.29
C PHE A 51 12.78 21.02 2.83
N VAL A 52 12.96 20.35 3.96
CA VAL A 52 14.29 20.12 4.55
C VAL A 52 14.54 18.62 4.68
N THR A 53 15.74 18.19 4.30
CA THR A 53 16.21 16.81 4.42
C THR A 53 17.38 16.69 5.38
N ALA A 54 17.66 15.48 5.87
CA ALA A 54 18.86 15.23 6.67
C ALA A 54 20.15 15.71 5.98
N ARG A 55 20.20 15.67 4.64
CA ARG A 55 21.36 16.11 3.86
C ARG A 55 21.60 17.61 3.98
N ASP A 56 20.52 18.39 4.03
CA ASP A 56 20.59 19.86 4.10
C ASP A 56 21.16 20.34 5.46
N LEU A 57 21.02 19.49 6.50
CA LEU A 57 21.46 19.77 7.84
C LEU A 57 22.95 19.43 8.10
N LEU A 58 23.59 18.60 7.23
CA LEU A 58 24.91 18.02 7.51
C LEU A 58 26.04 19.03 7.71
N LEU A 59 25.96 20.18 7.07
CA LEU A 59 27.00 21.22 7.12
C LEU A 59 26.47 22.57 7.66
N ALA A 60 25.27 22.55 8.22
CA ALA A 60 24.64 23.76 8.77
C ALA A 60 24.99 23.93 10.25
N ASP A 61 25.00 25.17 10.72
CA ASP A 61 25.17 25.45 12.15
C ASP A 61 23.93 25.00 12.93
N ASP A 62 24.13 24.39 14.10
CA ASP A 62 23.07 23.85 14.93
C ASP A 62 21.96 24.86 15.30
N ASP A 63 22.35 26.11 15.54
CA ASP A 63 21.44 27.21 15.91
C ASP A 63 20.82 27.93 14.69
N ALA A 64 21.22 27.59 13.48
CA ALA A 64 20.68 28.18 12.26
C ALA A 64 19.18 27.88 12.10
N PRO A 65 18.33 28.84 11.71
CA PRO A 65 16.94 28.59 11.44
C PRO A 65 16.76 27.84 10.10
N ILE A 66 15.77 26.96 10.05
CA ILE A 66 15.51 26.06 8.90
C ILE A 66 15.32 26.82 7.59
N PHE A 67 14.72 28.01 7.61
CA PHE A 67 14.52 28.81 6.39
C PHE A 67 15.83 29.15 5.67
N THR A 68 16.99 29.06 6.34
CA THR A 68 18.31 29.36 5.74
C THR A 68 18.90 28.15 4.99
N VAL A 69 18.42 26.95 5.26
CA VAL A 69 18.97 25.69 4.75
C VAL A 69 17.97 24.87 3.96
N MET A 70 16.67 25.16 4.05
CA MET A 70 15.64 24.44 3.32
C MET A 70 15.71 24.72 1.82
N THR A 71 15.18 23.78 1.03
CA THR A 71 14.87 24.01 -0.38
C THR A 71 13.52 24.72 -0.47
N ASP A 72 13.48 25.90 -1.10
CA ASP A 72 12.30 26.76 -1.31
C ASP A 72 11.72 26.66 -2.72
N ASP A 73 12.53 26.26 -3.71
CA ASP A 73 12.05 25.93 -5.08
C ASP A 73 11.40 24.55 -5.09
N LEU A 74 10.16 24.51 -4.62
CA LEU A 74 9.44 23.26 -4.40
C LEU A 74 8.67 22.77 -5.61
N ILE A 75 8.86 21.50 -5.91
CA ILE A 75 7.94 20.76 -6.75
C ILE A 75 6.87 20.12 -5.83
N VAL A 76 5.61 20.45 -6.08
CA VAL A 76 4.46 19.97 -5.31
C VAL A 76 3.50 19.17 -6.19
N ALA A 77 2.71 18.30 -5.61
CA ALA A 77 1.63 17.60 -6.29
C ALA A 77 0.27 18.18 -5.86
N HIS A 78 -0.73 18.00 -6.70
CA HIS A 78 -2.13 18.31 -6.37
C HIS A 78 -2.90 17.02 -6.07
N PRO A 79 -3.88 17.00 -5.15
CA PRO A 79 -4.65 15.80 -4.81
C PRO A 79 -5.28 15.08 -6.00
N GLU A 80 -5.73 15.84 -7.01
CA GLU A 80 -6.34 15.29 -8.23
C GLU A 80 -5.34 14.92 -9.33
N MET A 81 -4.04 15.13 -9.12
CA MET A 81 -2.99 14.71 -10.04
C MET A 81 -3.00 13.18 -10.17
N LYS A 82 -2.73 12.66 -11.37
CA LYS A 82 -2.57 11.21 -11.56
C LYS A 82 -1.29 10.73 -10.88
N VAL A 83 -1.34 9.58 -10.22
CA VAL A 83 -0.14 8.98 -9.59
C VAL A 83 0.97 8.74 -10.61
N THR A 84 0.62 8.39 -11.85
CA THR A 84 1.61 8.23 -12.95
C THR A 84 2.35 9.53 -13.29
N ASP A 85 1.69 10.68 -13.15
CA ASP A 85 2.33 11.97 -13.41
C ASP A 85 3.20 12.39 -12.23
N ALA A 86 2.75 12.17 -10.99
CA ALA A 86 3.59 12.32 -9.79
C ALA A 86 4.83 11.40 -9.84
N ALA A 87 4.68 10.16 -10.29
CA ALA A 87 5.80 9.23 -10.50
C ALA A 87 6.83 9.77 -11.48
N ARG A 88 6.39 10.35 -12.61
CA ARG A 88 7.31 10.95 -13.59
C ARG A 88 8.08 12.14 -13.02
N VAL A 89 7.41 12.96 -12.22
CA VAL A 89 8.04 14.11 -11.52
C VAL A 89 9.12 13.58 -10.58
N ILE A 90 8.78 12.64 -9.68
CA ILE A 90 9.69 12.03 -8.72
C ILE A 90 10.93 11.45 -9.44
N LEU A 91 10.72 10.66 -10.50
CA LEU A 91 11.81 10.01 -11.25
C LEU A 91 12.71 11.00 -11.98
N ARG A 92 12.14 12.07 -12.57
CA ARG A 92 12.92 13.06 -13.34
C ARG A 92 13.68 14.02 -12.43
N SER A 93 13.10 14.40 -11.30
CA SER A 93 13.71 15.36 -10.38
C SER A 93 14.68 14.71 -9.40
N GLY A 94 14.72 13.38 -9.31
CA GLY A 94 15.54 12.64 -8.34
C GLY A 94 15.09 12.80 -6.89
N ILE A 95 13.92 13.41 -6.66
CA ILE A 95 13.35 13.58 -5.33
C ILE A 95 12.60 12.31 -4.91
N GLN A 96 12.49 12.06 -3.62
CA GLN A 96 11.85 10.85 -3.09
C GLN A 96 10.42 11.07 -2.63
N LYS A 97 10.07 12.32 -2.31
CA LYS A 97 8.78 12.70 -1.73
C LYS A 97 8.32 14.03 -2.34
N LEU A 98 7.01 14.16 -2.59
CA LEU A 98 6.37 15.39 -3.04
C LEU A 98 5.34 15.82 -2.00
N PRO A 99 5.44 17.03 -1.45
CA PRO A 99 4.33 17.64 -0.72
C PRO A 99 3.10 17.74 -1.63
N VAL A 100 1.94 17.43 -1.09
CA VAL A 100 0.66 17.55 -1.79
C VAL A 100 -0.08 18.75 -1.22
N VAL A 101 -0.40 19.71 -2.08
CA VAL A 101 -1.05 20.96 -1.69
C VAL A 101 -2.40 21.13 -2.36
N ASP A 102 -3.32 21.82 -1.68
CA ASP A 102 -4.60 22.24 -2.24
C ASP A 102 -4.45 23.51 -3.11
N ASP A 103 -5.54 23.97 -3.70
CA ASP A 103 -5.57 25.19 -4.56
C ASP A 103 -5.13 26.45 -3.80
N ALA A 104 -5.18 26.47 -2.47
CA ALA A 104 -4.74 27.56 -1.62
C ALA A 104 -3.25 27.45 -1.22
N GLY A 105 -2.56 26.38 -1.63
CA GLY A 105 -1.17 26.09 -1.27
C GLY A 105 -0.99 25.49 0.13
N ASN A 106 -2.06 25.02 0.77
CA ASN A 106 -1.97 24.35 2.06
C ASN A 106 -1.56 22.90 1.88
N LEU A 107 -0.72 22.41 2.80
CA LEU A 107 -0.35 21.00 2.86
C LEU A 107 -1.57 20.14 3.20
N VAL A 108 -1.87 19.17 2.34
CA VAL A 108 -2.96 18.19 2.53
C VAL A 108 -2.47 16.75 2.55
N GLY A 109 -1.19 16.55 2.25
CA GLY A 109 -0.57 15.23 2.28
C GLY A 109 0.87 15.25 1.75
N ILE A 110 1.46 14.06 1.66
CA ILE A 110 2.75 13.80 1.03
C ILE A 110 2.64 12.49 0.21
N ILE A 111 3.22 12.47 -0.99
CA ILE A 111 3.32 11.27 -1.81
C ILE A 111 4.80 10.92 -2.03
N SER A 112 5.15 9.66 -1.86
CA SER A 112 6.51 9.13 -1.94
C SER A 112 6.68 8.11 -3.06
N ASN A 113 7.93 7.72 -3.34
CA ASN A 113 8.25 6.57 -4.20
C ASN A 113 7.50 5.31 -3.79
N THR A 114 7.41 5.03 -2.49
CA THR A 114 6.71 3.87 -1.95
C THR A 114 5.23 3.91 -2.29
N ASP A 115 4.60 5.09 -2.22
CA ASP A 115 3.18 5.23 -2.56
C ASP A 115 2.94 5.06 -4.07
N VAL A 116 3.88 5.52 -4.90
CA VAL A 116 3.86 5.27 -6.34
C VAL A 116 3.98 3.77 -6.63
N VAL A 117 4.93 3.07 -6.02
CA VAL A 117 5.08 1.61 -6.16
C VAL A 117 3.80 0.92 -5.70
N ARG A 118 3.25 1.30 -4.53
CA ARG A 118 1.98 0.77 -4.01
C ARG A 118 0.83 0.96 -5.00
N SER A 119 0.76 2.09 -5.71
CA SER A 119 -0.26 2.33 -6.72
C SER A 119 -0.15 1.41 -7.95
N GLN A 120 1.03 0.87 -8.21
CA GLN A 120 1.30 -0.08 -9.30
C GLN A 120 1.12 -1.53 -8.86
N ILE A 121 1.24 -1.79 -7.56
CA ILE A 121 0.92 -3.10 -6.98
C ILE A 121 -0.58 -3.29 -7.15
N GLU A 122 -0.94 -4.31 -7.86
CA GLU A 122 -2.25 -4.63 -8.39
C GLU A 122 -3.43 -4.32 -7.44
N ARG A 123 -4.22 -3.31 -7.80
CA ARG A 123 -5.54 -3.14 -7.20
C ARG A 123 -6.47 -4.26 -7.63
N VAL A 124 -7.28 -4.72 -6.68
CA VAL A 124 -8.54 -5.40 -7.01
C VAL A 124 -9.48 -4.36 -7.60
N THR A 125 -9.36 -4.11 -8.90
CA THR A 125 -10.25 -3.20 -9.58
C THR A 125 -11.51 -3.95 -9.99
N PRO A 126 -12.68 -3.27 -10.06
CA PRO A 126 -13.89 -3.86 -10.63
C PRO A 126 -13.66 -4.47 -12.03
N GLU A 127 -12.68 -3.94 -12.77
CA GLU A 127 -12.28 -4.45 -14.09
C GLU A 127 -11.61 -5.83 -14.01
N LYS A 128 -10.76 -6.09 -13.00
CA LYS A 128 -10.16 -7.42 -12.76
C LYS A 128 -11.20 -8.45 -12.34
N VAL A 129 -12.11 -8.05 -11.44
CA VAL A 129 -13.24 -8.89 -11.04
C VAL A 129 -14.09 -9.21 -12.28
N GLY A 130 -14.43 -8.22 -13.09
CA GLY A 130 -15.17 -8.41 -14.33
C GLY A 130 -14.43 -9.28 -15.37
N LYS A 131 -13.10 -9.23 -15.43
CA LYS A 131 -12.31 -10.12 -16.27
C LYS A 131 -12.38 -11.56 -15.77
N LEU A 132 -12.25 -11.77 -14.47
CA LEU A 132 -12.37 -13.09 -13.85
C LEU A 132 -13.76 -13.68 -14.08
N MET A 133 -14.82 -12.89 -13.90
CA MET A 133 -16.21 -13.31 -14.19
C MET A 133 -16.36 -13.80 -15.64
N ARG A 134 -15.99 -12.96 -16.62
CA ARG A 134 -16.05 -13.36 -18.03
C ARG A 134 -15.25 -14.63 -18.34
N THR A 135 -14.11 -14.81 -17.68
CA THR A 135 -13.30 -16.02 -17.84
C THR A 135 -14.03 -17.25 -17.30
N LEU A 136 -14.68 -17.14 -16.15
CA LEU A 136 -15.48 -18.22 -15.55
C LEU A 136 -16.69 -18.57 -16.45
N GLU A 137 -17.42 -17.57 -16.91
CA GLU A 137 -18.55 -17.73 -17.82
C GLU A 137 -18.13 -18.45 -19.11
N GLN A 138 -17.03 -18.04 -19.74
CA GLN A 138 -16.54 -18.62 -21.00
C GLN A 138 -16.01 -20.04 -20.87
N ILE A 139 -15.33 -20.36 -19.75
CA ILE A 139 -14.72 -21.69 -19.57
C ILE A 139 -15.75 -22.72 -19.12
N HIS A 140 -16.71 -22.30 -18.28
CA HIS A 140 -17.61 -23.24 -17.61
C HIS A 140 -19.05 -23.18 -18.13
N ASP A 141 -19.34 -22.31 -19.11
CA ASP A 141 -20.69 -22.11 -19.68
C ASP A 141 -21.75 -21.93 -18.58
N THR A 142 -21.46 -21.05 -17.61
CA THR A 142 -22.28 -20.79 -16.41
C THR A 142 -22.49 -19.30 -16.24
N GLU A 143 -23.61 -18.92 -15.66
CA GLU A 143 -23.82 -17.51 -15.25
C GLU A 143 -23.14 -17.24 -13.92
N VAL A 144 -22.56 -16.05 -13.76
CA VAL A 144 -21.96 -15.61 -12.52
C VAL A 144 -22.47 -14.24 -12.12
N GLU A 145 -22.68 -14.04 -10.82
CA GLU A 145 -23.15 -12.77 -10.26
C GLU A 145 -22.06 -12.19 -9.32
N GLN A 146 -21.80 -10.88 -9.43
CA GLN A 146 -20.93 -10.18 -8.49
C GLN A 146 -21.75 -9.58 -7.37
N ARG A 147 -21.41 -9.91 -6.12
CA ARG A 147 -21.96 -9.31 -4.91
C ARG A 147 -20.85 -8.71 -4.07
N ARG A 148 -21.06 -7.53 -3.50
CA ARG A 148 -20.16 -6.95 -2.49
C ARG A 148 -20.74 -7.24 -1.11
N ARG A 149 -20.01 -7.98 -0.28
CA ARG A 149 -20.41 -8.30 1.10
C ARG A 149 -19.21 -8.55 2.00
N ARG A 150 -19.41 -8.49 3.31
CA ARG A 150 -18.41 -8.95 4.27
C ARG A 150 -18.37 -10.47 4.29
N VAL A 151 -17.17 -11.02 4.41
CA VAL A 151 -16.91 -12.46 4.50
C VAL A 151 -16.10 -12.76 5.75
N ARG A 152 -16.45 -13.84 6.44
CA ARG A 152 -15.67 -14.33 7.58
C ARG A 152 -14.40 -15.02 7.10
N LEU A 153 -13.27 -14.62 7.67
CA LEU A 153 -11.96 -15.16 7.29
C LEU A 153 -11.87 -16.66 7.54
N SER A 154 -12.47 -17.14 8.65
CA SER A 154 -12.52 -18.57 9.01
C SER A 154 -13.28 -19.46 8.03
N ARG A 155 -14.05 -18.88 7.10
CA ARG A 155 -14.78 -19.64 6.07
C ARG A 155 -14.08 -19.68 4.71
N LEU A 156 -12.95 -18.97 4.60
CA LEU A 156 -12.23 -18.88 3.33
C LEU A 156 -11.28 -20.06 3.17
N ILE A 157 -11.32 -20.66 2.00
CA ILE A 157 -10.33 -21.63 1.54
C ILE A 157 -9.32 -20.88 0.66
N PRO A 158 -8.06 -20.78 1.06
CA PRO A 158 -7.04 -20.10 0.28
C PRO A 158 -6.68 -20.90 -0.97
N THR A 159 -6.34 -20.21 -2.04
CA THR A 159 -5.87 -20.82 -3.30
C THR A 159 -4.37 -20.65 -3.52
N GLN A 160 -3.69 -20.06 -2.53
CA GLN A 160 -2.25 -19.87 -2.48
C GLN A 160 -1.72 -20.25 -1.09
N GLY A 161 -0.78 -21.16 -1.04
CA GLY A 161 -0.23 -21.70 0.22
C GLY A 161 0.94 -20.91 0.80
N ARG A 162 1.36 -19.80 0.18
CA ARG A 162 2.50 -18.99 0.64
C ARG A 162 2.24 -17.51 0.50
N VAL A 163 2.68 -16.73 1.50
CA VAL A 163 2.71 -15.27 1.48
C VAL A 163 4.06 -14.78 2.01
N TYR A 164 4.44 -13.56 1.69
CA TYR A 164 5.74 -13.01 2.06
C TYR A 164 5.63 -12.04 3.22
N ALA A 165 6.57 -12.14 4.19
CA ALA A 165 6.54 -11.40 5.43
C ALA A 165 6.64 -9.88 5.23
N ASP A 166 7.46 -9.43 4.29
CA ASP A 166 7.64 -8.03 3.93
C ASP A 166 6.37 -7.38 3.37
N GLU A 167 5.58 -8.15 2.60
CA GLU A 167 4.29 -7.67 2.10
C GLU A 167 3.22 -7.60 3.21
N LEU A 168 3.32 -8.43 4.25
CA LEU A 168 2.35 -8.44 5.35
C LEU A 168 2.37 -7.13 6.15
N GLU A 169 3.54 -6.55 6.41
CA GLU A 169 3.66 -5.27 7.12
C GLU A 169 2.93 -4.15 6.39
N GLY A 170 3.13 -4.07 5.07
CA GLY A 170 2.40 -3.10 4.24
C GLY A 170 0.89 -3.28 4.32
N ARG A 171 0.40 -4.54 4.33
CA ARG A 171 -1.04 -4.84 4.44
C ARG A 171 -1.62 -4.56 5.82
N ARG A 172 -0.85 -4.79 6.89
CA ARG A 172 -1.25 -4.40 8.26
C ARG A 172 -1.45 -2.90 8.36
N TYR A 173 -0.50 -2.12 7.87
CA TYR A 173 -0.60 -0.66 7.82
C TYR A 173 -1.84 -0.17 7.07
N GLU A 174 -2.18 -0.79 5.92
CA GLU A 174 -3.39 -0.46 5.16
C GLU A 174 -4.67 -0.78 5.94
N LEU A 175 -4.71 -1.94 6.63
CA LEU A 175 -5.86 -2.36 7.44
C LEU A 175 -6.10 -1.44 8.64
N GLU A 176 -5.06 -1.10 9.39
CA GLU A 176 -5.13 -0.20 10.56
C GLU A 176 -5.65 1.19 10.20
N ARG A 177 -5.46 1.61 8.95
CA ARG A 177 -5.92 2.91 8.43
C ARG A 177 -7.23 2.86 7.64
N GLY A 178 -7.86 1.70 7.56
CA GLY A 178 -9.10 1.53 6.81
C GLY A 178 -8.92 1.70 5.29
N LEU A 179 -7.69 1.51 4.78
CA LEU A 179 -7.32 1.64 3.36
C LEU A 179 -7.29 0.30 2.64
N ALA A 180 -7.55 -0.81 3.34
CA ALA A 180 -7.49 -2.14 2.77
C ALA A 180 -8.54 -2.33 1.67
N GLU A 181 -8.09 -2.83 0.52
CA GLU A 181 -8.97 -3.17 -0.59
C GLU A 181 -9.80 -4.42 -0.29
N PRO A 182 -11.01 -4.55 -0.87
CA PRO A 182 -11.82 -5.75 -0.73
C PRO A 182 -11.08 -7.00 -1.24
N LEU A 183 -11.38 -8.13 -0.65
CA LEU A 183 -10.94 -9.44 -1.15
C LEU A 183 -11.66 -9.81 -2.45
N VAL A 184 -11.13 -10.77 -3.22
CA VAL A 184 -11.87 -11.44 -4.29
C VAL A 184 -12.12 -12.87 -3.86
N VAL A 185 -13.38 -13.23 -3.79
CA VAL A 185 -13.84 -14.55 -3.34
C VAL A 185 -14.75 -15.14 -4.40
N ILE A 186 -14.59 -16.44 -4.69
CA ILE A 186 -15.54 -17.21 -5.51
C ILE A 186 -16.39 -18.04 -4.57
N ASP A 187 -17.70 -17.85 -4.63
CA ASP A 187 -18.69 -18.68 -3.95
C ASP A 187 -19.15 -19.80 -4.91
N ASN A 188 -18.51 -20.95 -4.81
CA ASN A 188 -18.82 -22.12 -5.61
C ASN A 188 -19.79 -23.03 -4.86
N SER A 189 -21.08 -22.73 -4.98
CA SER A 189 -22.17 -23.43 -4.31
C SER A 189 -21.95 -23.55 -2.78
N GLY A 190 -21.62 -22.44 -2.13
CA GLY A 190 -21.40 -22.32 -0.68
C GLY A 190 -19.96 -22.56 -0.23
N THR A 191 -19.06 -23.00 -1.12
CA THR A 191 -17.63 -23.09 -0.86
C THR A 191 -16.96 -21.76 -1.22
N LEU A 192 -16.39 -21.07 -0.23
CA LEU A 192 -15.79 -19.75 -0.40
C LEU A 192 -14.28 -19.88 -0.69
N LEU A 193 -13.89 -19.74 -1.96
CA LEU A 193 -12.50 -19.78 -2.40
C LEU A 193 -11.92 -18.38 -2.43
N LEU A 194 -10.81 -18.13 -1.73
CA LEU A 194 -10.09 -16.87 -1.79
C LEU A 194 -9.28 -16.81 -3.08
N ALA A 195 -9.76 -16.06 -4.08
CA ALA A 195 -9.10 -15.93 -5.37
C ALA A 195 -8.01 -14.85 -5.37
N ASP A 196 -8.18 -13.75 -4.58
CA ASP A 196 -7.16 -12.72 -4.38
C ASP A 196 -7.27 -12.09 -2.99
N GLY A 197 -6.12 -11.66 -2.45
CA GLY A 197 -6.00 -11.01 -1.15
C GLY A 197 -5.41 -11.87 -0.05
N HIS A 198 -4.63 -12.91 -0.35
CA HIS A 198 -4.02 -13.82 0.63
C HIS A 198 -3.16 -13.07 1.67
N HIS A 199 -2.33 -12.11 1.26
CA HIS A 199 -1.55 -11.27 2.19
C HIS A 199 -2.47 -10.42 3.09
N ARG A 200 -3.58 -9.86 2.54
CA ARG A 200 -4.54 -9.07 3.31
C ARG A 200 -5.27 -9.90 4.36
N VAL A 201 -5.67 -11.12 4.00
CA VAL A 201 -6.32 -12.05 4.92
C VAL A 201 -5.37 -12.42 6.07
N MET A 202 -4.11 -12.75 5.79
CA MET A 202 -3.12 -13.06 6.81
C MET A 202 -2.80 -11.87 7.71
N ALA A 203 -2.68 -10.67 7.14
CA ALA A 203 -2.51 -9.45 7.91
C ALA A 203 -3.72 -9.17 8.80
N ALA A 204 -4.94 -9.33 8.28
CA ALA A 204 -6.19 -9.15 9.02
C ALA A 204 -6.34 -10.15 10.17
N ASP A 205 -6.04 -11.42 9.93
CA ASP A 205 -6.04 -12.46 10.95
C ASP A 205 -5.06 -12.14 12.09
N SER A 206 -3.84 -11.69 11.76
CA SER A 206 -2.83 -11.26 12.75
C SER A 206 -3.26 -10.06 13.60
N LEU A 207 -4.20 -9.25 13.13
CA LEU A 207 -4.81 -8.11 13.83
C LEU A 207 -6.11 -8.47 14.56
N GLY A 208 -6.52 -9.75 14.54
CA GLY A 208 -7.78 -10.21 15.15
C GLY A 208 -9.04 -9.75 14.42
N VAL A 209 -8.93 -9.39 13.14
CA VAL A 209 -10.08 -9.03 12.30
C VAL A 209 -10.77 -10.31 11.84
N GLU A 210 -12.04 -10.45 12.18
CA GLU A 210 -12.81 -11.67 11.86
C GLU A 210 -13.45 -11.64 10.46
N GLU A 211 -13.76 -10.46 9.94
CA GLU A 211 -14.49 -10.28 8.68
C GLU A 211 -13.88 -9.16 7.84
N MET A 212 -13.84 -9.35 6.53
CA MET A 212 -13.40 -8.33 5.56
C MET A 212 -14.42 -8.13 4.45
N ASP A 213 -14.42 -6.93 3.86
CA ASP A 213 -15.15 -6.64 2.62
C ASP A 213 -14.59 -7.48 1.47
N ALA A 214 -15.49 -8.03 0.64
CA ALA A 214 -15.12 -8.83 -0.52
C ALA A 214 -16.03 -8.55 -1.72
N TYR A 215 -15.45 -8.64 -2.90
CA TYR A 215 -16.18 -8.92 -4.14
C TYR A 215 -16.37 -10.44 -4.21
N VAL A 216 -17.59 -10.89 -4.05
CA VAL A 216 -17.95 -12.30 -4.11
C VAL A 216 -18.55 -12.59 -5.46
N ILE A 217 -17.89 -13.45 -6.22
CA ILE A 217 -18.37 -13.98 -7.50
C ILE A 217 -19.15 -15.24 -7.16
N VAL A 218 -20.46 -15.17 -7.26
CA VAL A 218 -21.37 -16.30 -6.99
C VAL A 218 -21.54 -17.08 -8.28
N VAL A 219 -21.33 -18.38 -8.19
CA VAL A 219 -21.56 -19.33 -9.28
C VAL A 219 -22.77 -20.17 -8.90
N ASP A 220 -23.80 -20.16 -9.73
CA ASP A 220 -25.08 -20.81 -9.41
C ASP A 220 -24.93 -22.33 -9.33
N ASP A 221 -24.26 -22.92 -10.30
CA ASP A 221 -23.99 -24.34 -10.32
C ASP A 221 -22.56 -24.63 -9.87
N ARG A 222 -22.35 -25.74 -9.16
CA ARG A 222 -21.01 -26.18 -8.75
C ARG A 222 -20.16 -26.50 -9.96
N ILE A 223 -19.06 -25.77 -10.14
CA ILE A 223 -18.11 -25.97 -11.24
C ILE A 223 -16.76 -26.49 -10.72
N GLU A 224 -16.00 -27.16 -11.57
CA GLU A 224 -14.63 -27.57 -11.26
C GLU A 224 -13.63 -26.45 -11.53
N LEU A 225 -13.15 -25.82 -10.47
CA LEU A 225 -12.16 -24.74 -10.55
C LEU A 225 -10.72 -25.27 -10.43
N GLY A 226 -9.85 -24.90 -11.37
CA GLY A 226 -8.44 -25.28 -11.35
C GLY A 226 -7.74 -24.84 -10.06
N MET A 227 -8.07 -23.62 -9.55
CA MET A 227 -7.55 -23.10 -8.28
C MET A 227 -8.01 -23.94 -7.08
N GLN A 228 -9.23 -24.46 -7.08
CA GLN A 228 -9.73 -25.33 -6.03
C GLN A 228 -8.97 -26.68 -6.02
N ARG A 229 -8.76 -27.27 -7.18
CA ARG A 229 -7.94 -28.50 -7.30
C ARG A 229 -6.50 -28.29 -6.82
N THR A 230 -5.92 -27.09 -7.07
CA THR A 230 -4.58 -26.76 -6.58
C THR A 230 -4.59 -26.65 -5.06
N ALA A 231 -5.56 -25.97 -4.48
CA ALA A 231 -5.73 -25.86 -3.03
C ALA A 231 -5.87 -27.25 -2.38
N GLU A 232 -6.71 -28.11 -2.93
CA GLU A 232 -6.89 -29.50 -2.45
C GLU A 232 -5.60 -30.32 -2.51
N LYS A 233 -4.82 -30.20 -3.59
CA LYS A 233 -3.51 -30.88 -3.73
C LYS A 233 -2.48 -30.39 -2.75
N GLU A 234 -2.49 -29.11 -2.41
CA GLU A 234 -1.59 -28.48 -1.42
C GLU A 234 -2.09 -28.64 0.01
N GLY A 235 -3.26 -29.26 0.22
CA GLY A 235 -3.85 -29.48 1.54
C GLY A 235 -4.40 -28.21 2.19
N LEU A 236 -4.73 -27.17 1.38
CA LEU A 236 -5.24 -25.91 1.86
C LEU A 236 -6.74 -26.01 2.15
N SER A 237 -7.13 -25.87 3.40
CA SER A 237 -8.51 -25.95 3.88
C SER A 237 -8.96 -24.73 4.65
N SER A 238 -8.01 -23.97 5.19
CA SER A 238 -8.24 -22.78 5.97
C SER A 238 -7.09 -21.78 5.79
N ILE A 239 -7.31 -20.53 6.18
CA ILE A 239 -6.27 -19.47 6.12
C ILE A 239 -5.05 -19.82 6.97
N SER A 240 -5.18 -20.64 8.01
CA SER A 240 -4.06 -21.11 8.85
C SER A 240 -3.10 -22.05 8.11
N ASP A 241 -3.47 -22.59 6.97
CA ASP A 241 -2.61 -23.42 6.13
C ASP A 241 -1.66 -22.59 5.24
N ILE A 242 -1.82 -21.27 5.25
CA ILE A 242 -0.94 -20.34 4.52
C ILE A 242 0.37 -20.18 5.27
N ASN A 243 1.49 -20.50 4.63
CA ASN A 243 2.81 -20.32 5.17
C ASN A 243 3.33 -18.89 4.90
N VAL A 244 3.81 -18.23 5.95
CA VAL A 244 4.53 -16.95 5.84
C VAL A 244 6.00 -17.23 5.56
N VAL A 245 6.50 -16.75 4.43
CA VAL A 245 7.90 -16.91 4.00
C VAL A 245 8.64 -15.61 4.23
N ASP A 246 9.77 -15.69 4.95
CA ASP A 246 10.65 -14.54 5.14
C ASP A 246 11.62 -14.40 3.95
N TYR A 247 11.58 -13.26 3.26
CA TYR A 247 12.47 -12.96 2.14
C TYR A 247 13.95 -12.82 2.55
N ALA A 248 14.23 -12.54 3.82
CA ALA A 248 15.61 -12.46 4.35
C ALA A 248 16.39 -13.77 4.17
N ARG A 249 15.71 -14.87 3.82
CA ARG A 249 16.30 -16.17 3.52
C ARG A 249 16.23 -16.58 2.04
N HIS A 250 15.94 -15.62 1.14
CA HIS A 250 15.99 -15.94 -0.29
C HIS A 250 17.40 -16.37 -0.68
N PRO A 251 17.58 -17.47 -1.43
CA PRO A 251 18.92 -18.01 -1.78
C PRO A 251 19.84 -17.05 -2.51
N LEU A 252 19.29 -15.94 -3.06
CA LEU A 252 20.04 -14.88 -3.75
C LEU A 252 20.37 -13.67 -2.85
N VAL A 253 19.96 -13.68 -1.57
CA VAL A 253 20.33 -12.66 -0.60
C VAL A 253 21.41 -13.25 0.32
N GLU A 254 22.67 -12.98 0.02
CA GLU A 254 23.79 -13.31 0.91
C GLU A 254 23.91 -12.23 1.97
N THR A 255 23.69 -12.59 3.23
CA THR A 255 24.02 -11.73 4.37
C THR A 255 25.52 -11.84 4.59
N ILE A 256 26.27 -10.76 4.33
CA ILE A 256 27.70 -10.70 4.70
C ILE A 256 27.78 -10.49 6.20
N GLU A 257 27.97 -11.57 6.96
CA GLU A 257 28.38 -11.47 8.36
C GLU A 257 29.78 -10.88 8.41
N ARG A 258 29.93 -9.69 8.98
CA ARG A 258 31.25 -9.16 9.34
C ARG A 258 31.82 -10.06 10.42
N LEU A 259 32.84 -10.82 10.07
CA LEU A 259 33.70 -11.49 11.05
C LEU A 259 34.21 -10.42 12.02
N GLN A 260 33.87 -10.57 13.30
CA GLN A 260 34.45 -9.81 14.41
C GLN A 260 35.91 -10.19 14.65
#